data_6b05b25331c9f5a5ffdcd30773e8f20f
#
_entry.id   6b05b25331c9f5a5ffdcd30773e8f20f
#
_cell.length_a   1.000
_cell.length_b   1.000
_cell.length_c   1.000
_cell.angle_alpha   90.00
_cell.angle_beta   90.00
_cell.angle_gamma   90.00
#
_symmetry.space_group_name_H-M   'P 1'
#
loop_
_entity.id
_entity.type
_entity.pdbx_description
1 polymer ?
#
loop_
_entity_poly.entity_id
_entity_poly.type
_entity_poly.pdbx_seq_one_letter_code
_entity_poly.pdbx_strand_id
1 'polypeptide(L)'
;MPIDAHTDLELLLRRVIREEAGITPVAPADKWRGGSLVLRPGTPGLQEKSWPIETFFHKVVMLRNRLRTLEQQVNAADLPDDVKVRLQGYISGCYGTLTSFNVLFAEEDDQFKGQSTVDS
;
A
#
# COMPACT_ATOMS: atom_id res chain seq x y z
N MET A 1 3.11 14.30 30.98
CA MET A 1 4.36 14.51 30.51
C MET A 1 4.34 15.02 29.16
N PRO A 2 4.98 15.99 28.92
CA PRO A 2 4.98 16.54 27.61
C PRO A 2 5.68 15.58 26.67
N ILE A 3 5.24 15.54 25.47
CA ILE A 3 5.89 14.79 24.47
C ILE A 3 7.22 15.42 24.27
N ASP A 4 8.21 14.58 24.19
CA ASP A 4 9.53 15.02 23.96
C ASP A 4 9.58 15.85 22.69
N ALA A 5 10.20 16.96 22.73
CA ALA A 5 10.35 17.83 21.56
C ALA A 5 11.04 17.13 20.41
N HIS A 6 11.94 16.19 20.70
CA HIS A 6 12.60 15.39 19.68
C HIS A 6 11.61 14.49 18.98
N THR A 7 10.68 13.88 19.72
CA THR A 7 9.65 13.03 19.16
C THR A 7 8.69 13.84 18.29
N ASP A 8 8.32 15.04 18.76
CA ASP A 8 7.45 15.90 18.00
C ASP A 8 8.10 16.34 16.69
N LEU A 9 9.37 16.66 16.73
CA LEU A 9 10.10 17.07 15.54
C LEU A 9 10.20 15.90 14.55
N GLU A 10 10.46 14.71 15.06
CA GLU A 10 10.53 13.53 14.20
C GLU A 10 9.21 13.27 13.47
N LEU A 11 8.11 13.36 14.20
CA LEU A 11 6.79 13.17 13.60
C LEU A 11 6.49 14.24 12.55
N LEU A 12 6.86 15.47 12.83
CA LEU A 12 6.66 16.55 11.88
C LEU A 12 7.49 16.34 10.61
N LEU A 13 8.75 15.94 10.78
CA LEU A 13 9.63 15.68 9.64
C LEU A 13 9.10 14.53 8.79
N ARG A 14 8.59 13.49 9.41
CA ARG A 14 7.99 12.38 8.68
C ARG A 14 6.80 12.83 7.86
N ARG A 15 5.98 13.70 8.43
CA ARG A 15 4.83 14.24 7.72
C ARG A 15 5.26 15.09 6.53
N VAL A 16 6.24 15.97 6.74
CA VAL A 16 6.73 16.86 5.69
C VAL A 16 7.32 16.05 4.54
N ILE A 17 8.13 15.06 4.86
CA ILE A 17 8.71 14.19 3.83
C ILE A 17 7.62 13.48 3.05
N ARG A 18 6.62 12.98 3.76
CA ARG A 18 5.50 12.27 3.13
C ARG A 18 4.74 13.19 2.17
N GLU A 19 4.49 14.42 2.59
CA GLU A 19 3.68 15.34 1.80
C GLU A 19 4.46 16.01 0.67
N GLU A 20 5.67 16.43 0.95
CA GLU A 20 6.43 17.22 0.00
C GLU A 20 7.21 16.39 -1.00
N ALA A 21 7.78 15.30 -0.57
CA ALA A 21 8.60 14.48 -1.45
C ALA A 21 7.83 13.37 -2.13
N GLY A 22 6.58 13.19 -1.79
CA GLY A 22 5.78 12.08 -2.30
C GLY A 22 6.26 10.73 -1.80
N ILE A 23 7.15 10.72 -0.80
CA ILE A 23 7.66 9.50 -0.23
C ILE A 23 6.85 9.22 1.02
N THR A 24 6.21 8.07 1.05
CA THR A 24 5.44 7.69 2.20
C THR A 24 6.21 6.63 2.95
N PRO A 25 6.70 6.93 4.16
CA PRO A 25 7.43 5.93 4.94
C PRO A 25 6.43 4.91 5.49
N VAL A 26 6.01 4.00 4.65
CA VAL A 26 5.06 2.98 5.01
C VAL A 26 5.80 1.82 5.64
N ALA A 27 5.34 1.37 6.78
CA ALA A 27 6.00 0.30 7.52
C ALA A 27 5.18 -0.98 7.51
N PRO A 28 5.83 -2.14 7.49
CA PRO A 28 5.14 -3.41 7.66
C PRO A 28 4.78 -3.62 9.12
N ALA A 29 3.77 -4.39 9.40
CA ALA A 29 3.42 -4.75 10.77
C ALA A 29 4.61 -5.49 11.40
N ASP A 30 4.84 -5.23 12.69
CA ASP A 30 6.00 -5.80 13.38
C ASP A 30 6.07 -7.31 13.30
N LYS A 31 4.94 -7.98 13.32
CA LYS A 31 4.93 -9.45 13.29
C LYS A 31 5.50 -10.04 12.01
N TRP A 32 5.62 -9.22 10.94
CA TRP A 32 6.16 -9.72 9.68
C TRP A 32 7.63 -9.40 9.49
N ARG A 33 8.20 -8.53 10.31
CA ARG A 33 9.58 -8.11 10.11
C ARG A 33 10.52 -9.31 10.19
N GLY A 34 11.41 -9.40 9.24
CA GLY A 34 12.37 -10.50 9.17
C GLY A 34 11.78 -11.81 8.68
N GLY A 35 10.52 -11.81 8.29
CA GLY A 35 9.87 -13.01 7.79
C GLY A 35 10.11 -13.25 6.32
N SER A 36 9.45 -14.25 5.79
CA SER A 36 9.58 -14.64 4.39
C SER A 36 8.24 -14.89 3.75
N LEU A 37 8.14 -14.58 2.47
CA LEU A 37 7.02 -15.02 1.65
C LEU A 37 7.50 -16.27 0.92
N VAL A 38 6.82 -17.38 1.11
CA VAL A 38 7.23 -18.66 0.55
C VAL A 38 6.16 -19.18 -0.40
N LEU A 39 6.56 -19.51 -1.61
CA LEU A 39 5.70 -20.22 -2.54
C LEU A 39 6.09 -21.67 -2.49
N ARG A 40 5.17 -22.49 -2.04
CA ARG A 40 5.43 -23.93 -1.90
C ARG A 40 4.68 -24.66 -3.01
N PRO A 41 5.37 -25.44 -3.83
CA PRO A 41 4.68 -26.18 -4.88
C PRO A 41 3.65 -27.17 -4.32
N GLY A 42 2.58 -27.36 -5.05
CA GLY A 42 1.60 -28.38 -4.66
C GLY A 42 2.09 -29.80 -4.88
N THR A 43 3.12 -29.96 -5.71
CA THR A 43 3.68 -31.27 -6.00
C THR A 43 4.88 -31.51 -5.08
N PRO A 44 4.92 -32.61 -4.31
CA PRO A 44 6.04 -32.90 -3.44
C PRO A 44 7.34 -33.06 -4.21
N GLY A 45 8.44 -32.66 -3.59
CA GLY A 45 9.76 -32.83 -4.17
C GLY A 45 10.23 -31.68 -5.06
N LEU A 46 9.37 -30.72 -5.35
CA LEU A 46 9.77 -29.56 -6.13
C LEU A 46 10.26 -28.45 -5.20
N GLN A 47 11.11 -27.59 -5.73
CA GLN A 47 11.78 -26.57 -4.95
C GLN A 47 10.85 -25.41 -4.62
N GLU A 48 10.90 -24.97 -3.38
CA GLU A 48 10.17 -23.79 -2.96
C GLU A 48 10.86 -22.53 -3.47
N LYS A 49 10.11 -21.47 -3.60
CA LYS A 49 10.66 -20.16 -3.89
C LYS A 49 10.30 -19.23 -2.75
N SER A 50 11.27 -18.46 -2.27
CA SER A 50 10.99 -17.54 -1.19
C SER A 50 11.65 -16.19 -1.41
N TRP A 51 11.06 -15.17 -0.80
CA TRP A 51 11.59 -13.82 -0.79
C TRP A 51 11.53 -13.31 0.64
N PRO A 52 12.46 -12.46 1.05
CA PRO A 52 12.28 -11.74 2.31
C PRO A 52 10.97 -10.99 2.27
N ILE A 53 10.25 -10.95 3.38
CA ILE A 53 8.95 -10.29 3.40
C ILE A 53 9.10 -8.80 3.08
N GLU A 54 10.20 -8.18 3.46
CA GLU A 54 10.46 -6.77 3.18
C GLU A 54 10.53 -6.49 1.68
N THR A 55 11.08 -7.42 0.92
CA THR A 55 11.15 -7.28 -0.53
C THR A 55 9.75 -7.31 -1.14
N PHE A 56 8.93 -8.24 -0.70
CA PHE A 56 7.56 -8.35 -1.17
C PHE A 56 6.75 -7.12 -0.73
N PHE A 57 6.89 -6.73 0.52
CA PHE A 57 6.18 -5.58 1.06
C PHE A 57 6.52 -4.32 0.28
N HIS A 58 7.77 -4.13 -0.09
CA HIS A 58 8.19 -2.96 -0.87
C HIS A 58 7.44 -2.92 -2.21
N LYS A 59 7.27 -4.06 -2.86
CA LYS A 59 6.54 -4.10 -4.13
C LYS A 59 5.06 -3.77 -3.94
N VAL A 60 4.48 -4.23 -2.86
CA VAL A 60 3.09 -3.94 -2.52
C VAL A 60 2.91 -2.43 -2.29
N VAL A 61 3.85 -1.82 -1.56
CA VAL A 61 3.82 -0.38 -1.30
C VAL A 61 3.98 0.41 -2.59
N MET A 62 4.89 -0.01 -3.46
CA MET A 62 5.08 0.68 -4.73
C MET A 62 3.83 0.63 -5.59
N LEU A 63 3.16 -0.52 -5.63
CA LEU A 63 1.93 -0.64 -6.39
C LEU A 63 0.84 0.27 -5.81
N ARG A 64 0.72 0.29 -4.48
CA ARG A 64 -0.21 1.17 -3.79
C ARG A 64 0.04 2.63 -4.18
N ASN A 65 1.29 3.05 -4.14
CA ASN A 65 1.64 4.44 -4.43
C ASN A 65 1.37 4.79 -5.89
N ARG A 66 1.61 3.86 -6.80
CA ARG A 66 1.33 4.07 -8.22
C ARG A 66 -0.17 4.17 -8.49
N LEU A 67 -0.96 3.36 -7.81
CA LEU A 67 -2.41 3.44 -7.93
C LEU A 67 -2.93 4.77 -7.40
N ARG A 68 -2.38 5.26 -6.30
CA ARG A 68 -2.77 6.56 -5.76
C ARG A 68 -2.41 7.69 -6.73
N THR A 69 -1.24 7.61 -7.34
CA THR A 69 -0.84 8.59 -8.35
C THR A 69 -1.77 8.54 -9.55
N LEU A 70 -2.10 7.35 -10.02
CA LEU A 70 -3.03 7.20 -11.13
C LEU A 70 -4.39 7.79 -10.80
N GLU A 71 -4.88 7.55 -9.60
CA GLU A 71 -6.15 8.10 -9.17
C GLU A 71 -6.12 9.63 -9.19
N GLN A 72 -5.04 10.22 -8.69
CA GLN A 72 -4.88 11.67 -8.71
C GLN A 72 -4.85 12.22 -10.15
N GLN A 73 -4.17 11.52 -11.05
CA GLN A 73 -4.08 11.94 -12.44
C GLN A 73 -5.45 11.86 -13.13
N VAL A 74 -6.20 10.82 -12.87
CA VAL A 74 -7.54 10.67 -13.43
C VAL A 74 -8.45 11.78 -12.90
N ASN A 75 -8.38 12.05 -11.60
CA ASN A 75 -9.24 13.05 -10.98
C ASN A 75 -8.92 14.46 -11.49
N ALA A 76 -7.67 14.72 -11.83
CA ALA A 76 -7.25 16.02 -12.33
C ALA A 76 -7.41 16.18 -13.84
N ALA A 77 -7.63 15.10 -14.56
CA ALA A 77 -7.69 15.14 -16.01
C ALA A 77 -9.01 15.76 -16.50
N ASP A 78 -8.92 16.44 -17.64
CA ASP A 78 -10.11 17.02 -18.23
C ASP A 78 -10.75 15.97 -19.13
N LEU A 79 -11.54 15.10 -18.53
CA LEU A 79 -12.18 13.99 -19.20
C LEU A 79 -13.69 14.13 -19.10
N PRO A 80 -14.45 13.59 -20.07
CA PRO A 80 -15.89 13.49 -19.90
C PRO A 80 -16.24 12.75 -18.62
N ASP A 81 -17.32 13.16 -17.96
CA ASP A 81 -17.68 12.61 -16.65
C ASP A 81 -17.88 11.10 -16.69
N ASP A 82 -18.48 10.57 -17.74
CA ASP A 82 -18.70 9.14 -17.85
C ASP A 82 -17.41 8.36 -17.98
N VAL A 83 -16.41 8.92 -18.68
CA VAL A 83 -15.10 8.30 -18.81
C VAL A 83 -14.38 8.33 -17.46
N LYS A 84 -14.43 9.47 -16.78
CA LYS A 84 -13.78 9.62 -15.49
C LYS A 84 -14.34 8.62 -14.48
N VAL A 85 -15.65 8.50 -14.41
CA VAL A 85 -16.29 7.55 -13.50
C VAL A 85 -15.90 6.12 -13.81
N ARG A 86 -15.80 5.79 -15.10
CA ARG A 86 -15.40 4.45 -15.50
C ARG A 86 -13.97 4.13 -15.06
N LEU A 87 -13.04 5.09 -15.26
CA LEU A 87 -11.65 4.89 -14.87
C LEU A 87 -11.51 4.83 -13.34
N GLN A 88 -12.24 5.66 -12.62
CA GLN A 88 -12.26 5.61 -11.16
C GLN A 88 -12.76 4.25 -10.68
N GLY A 89 -13.72 3.67 -11.37
CA GLY A 89 -14.24 2.35 -11.04
C GLY A 89 -13.19 1.26 -11.19
N TYR A 90 -12.36 1.33 -12.24
CA TYR A 90 -11.27 0.37 -12.42
C TYR A 90 -10.23 0.50 -11.31
N ILE A 91 -9.91 1.72 -10.92
CA ILE A 91 -8.95 1.97 -9.85
C ILE A 91 -9.50 1.43 -8.52
N SER A 92 -10.77 1.72 -8.22
CA SER A 92 -11.39 1.20 -7.02
C SER A 92 -11.41 -0.33 -7.00
N GLY A 93 -11.62 -0.93 -8.17
CA GLY A 93 -11.55 -2.38 -8.29
C GLY A 93 -10.17 -2.93 -8.00
N CYS A 94 -9.11 -2.22 -8.41
CA CYS A 94 -7.74 -2.62 -8.09
C CYS A 94 -7.51 -2.56 -6.58
N TYR A 95 -7.94 -1.50 -5.93
CA TYR A 95 -7.82 -1.39 -4.47
C TYR A 95 -8.57 -2.54 -3.79
N GLY A 96 -9.77 -2.83 -4.26
CA GLY A 96 -10.57 -3.91 -3.68
C GLY A 96 -9.88 -5.27 -3.79
N THR A 97 -9.27 -5.54 -4.96
CA THR A 97 -8.54 -6.79 -5.17
C THR A 97 -7.34 -6.90 -4.22
N LEU A 98 -6.71 -5.78 -3.90
CA LEU A 98 -5.49 -5.78 -3.11
C LEU A 98 -5.71 -5.74 -1.61
N THR A 99 -6.96 -5.68 -1.15
CA THR A 99 -7.24 -5.62 0.30
C THR A 99 -6.71 -6.84 1.06
N SER A 100 -6.53 -7.96 0.38
CA SER A 100 -5.93 -9.13 1.02
C SER A 100 -4.54 -8.86 1.58
N PHE A 101 -3.84 -7.87 1.01
CA PHE A 101 -2.49 -7.55 1.47
C PHE A 101 -2.48 -6.52 2.59
N ASN A 102 -3.66 -6.06 3.03
CA ASN A 102 -3.72 -5.08 4.12
C ASN A 102 -3.12 -5.62 5.41
N VAL A 103 -3.10 -6.94 5.57
CA VAL A 103 -2.54 -7.57 6.75
C VAL A 103 -1.04 -7.27 6.91
N LEU A 104 -0.38 -6.86 5.83
CA LEU A 104 1.05 -6.58 5.88
C LEU A 104 1.39 -5.22 6.49
N PHE A 105 0.43 -4.29 6.53
CA PHE A 105 0.71 -2.91 6.91
C PHE A 105 0.61 -2.71 8.41
N ALA A 106 1.50 -1.91 8.96
CA ALA A 106 1.41 -1.54 10.37
C ALA A 106 0.27 -0.58 10.63
N GLU A 107 0.01 0.35 9.69
CA GLU A 107 -0.98 1.40 9.89
C GLU A 107 -2.18 1.23 8.99
N GLU A 108 -3.36 1.38 9.56
CA GLU A 108 -4.59 1.27 8.80
C GLU A 108 -4.68 2.29 7.68
N ASP A 109 -4.17 3.48 7.92
CA ASP A 109 -4.23 4.55 6.91
C ASP A 109 -3.39 4.23 5.67
N ASP A 110 -2.46 3.31 5.77
CA ASP A 110 -1.61 2.92 4.64
C ASP A 110 -2.22 1.80 3.81
N GLN A 111 -3.26 1.16 4.31
CA GLN A 111 -3.86 0.00 3.66
C GLN A 111 -4.60 0.38 2.36
N PHE A 112 -4.86 -0.62 1.54
CA PHE A 112 -5.69 -0.44 0.36
C PHE A 112 -7.14 -0.26 0.79
N LYS A 113 -7.78 0.81 0.33
CA LYS A 113 -9.15 1.10 0.70
C LYS A 113 -9.99 1.26 -0.54
N GLY A 114 -10.46 0.17 -1.04
CA GLY A 114 -11.32 0.21 -2.18
C GLY A 114 -12.74 0.44 -1.79
N GLN A 115 -13.64 0.47 -2.80
CA GLN A 115 -14.93 0.67 -2.58
C GLN A 115 -15.47 -0.52 -2.17
N SER A 116 -15.83 -0.70 -1.39
CA SER A 116 -16.38 -1.67 -0.75
C SER A 116 -17.05 -2.54 -1.28
N THR A 117 -17.11 -3.12 -1.66
CA THR A 117 -17.89 -3.85 -2.18
C THR A 117 -17.75 -5.01 -1.77
N VAL A 118 -17.74 -5.48 -1.26
CA VAL A 118 -17.95 -6.52 -1.03
C VAL A 118 -17.08 -7.44 -0.99
N ASP A 119 -16.76 -7.98 -1.19
CA ASP A 119 -16.16 -8.95 -1.17
C ASP A 119 -15.01 -9.03 -1.11
N SER A 120 -14.54 -9.13 -0.65
CA SER A 120 -13.55 -9.35 -0.51
C SER A 120 -12.88 -10.46 -0.45
#